data_b4c0d90bee1712a089e2ba85856d4c10
#
_entry.id   b4c0d90bee1712a089e2ba85856d4c10
#
_cell.length_a   1.000
_cell.length_b   1.000
_cell.length_c   1.000
_cell.angle_alpha   90.00
_cell.angle_beta   90.00
_cell.angle_gamma   90.00
#
_symmetry.space_group_name_H-M   'P 1'
#
loop_
_entity.id
_entity.type
_entity.pdbx_description
1 polymer ?
#
loop_
_entity_poly.entity_id
_entity_poly.type
_entity_poly.pdbx_seq_one_letter_code
_entity_poly.pdbx_strand_id
1 'polypeptide(L)'
;MTKPQIMTPKSTYTYDYPQALSYTEMQQSIFWTADEIEMNKDIHDLKTKLTEAELHGVTTVLKLFTLYELHVGNEYWLDYVRKTFPRPEIQRMASLFGMFELNVHAPFYDKLNEVMGLKTDEFYSSYADDKVLADRMA
;
A
#
# COMPACT_ATOMS: atom_id res chain seq x y z
N MET A 1 -10.50 20.52 -26.31
CA MET A 1 -11.24 19.29 -25.99
C MET A 1 -11.88 19.46 -24.61
N THR A 2 -13.15 19.14 -24.43
CA THR A 2 -13.81 19.15 -23.13
C THR A 2 -13.32 17.96 -22.30
N LYS A 3 -13.06 18.19 -21.01
CA LYS A 3 -12.67 17.10 -20.09
C LYS A 3 -13.82 16.07 -19.97
N PRO A 4 -13.50 14.76 -19.86
CA PRO A 4 -14.50 13.73 -19.55
C PRO A 4 -15.30 14.08 -18.28
N GLN A 5 -16.55 13.64 -18.21
CA GLN A 5 -17.42 13.90 -17.07
C GLN A 5 -16.80 13.45 -15.73
N ILE A 6 -16.18 12.29 -15.70
CA ILE A 6 -15.51 11.73 -14.51
C ILE A 6 -14.40 12.63 -13.98
N MET A 7 -13.76 13.42 -14.83
CA MET A 7 -12.69 14.36 -14.49
C MET A 7 -13.21 15.77 -14.22
N THR A 8 -14.52 15.98 -14.17
CA THR A 8 -15.15 17.29 -13.98
C THR A 8 -15.72 17.37 -12.56
N PRO A 9 -15.44 18.43 -11.78
CA PRO A 9 -16.03 18.63 -10.47
C PRO A 9 -17.56 18.65 -10.52
N LYS A 10 -18.20 18.19 -9.44
CA LYS A 10 -19.64 18.26 -9.28
C LYS A 10 -19.98 19.23 -8.15
N SER A 11 -20.99 20.08 -8.39
CA SER A 11 -21.44 21.09 -7.41
C SER A 11 -22.38 20.53 -6.35
N THR A 12 -22.91 19.31 -6.54
CA THR A 12 -23.84 18.65 -5.64
C THR A 12 -23.25 17.34 -5.10
N TYR A 13 -23.61 16.98 -3.86
CA TYR A 13 -23.19 15.71 -3.25
C TYR A 13 -24.13 14.58 -3.68
N THR A 14 -24.14 14.30 -4.99
CA THR A 14 -24.86 13.17 -5.61
C THR A 14 -23.88 12.36 -6.44
N TYR A 15 -24.20 11.09 -6.70
CA TYR A 15 -23.27 10.13 -7.27
C TYR A 15 -23.66 9.75 -8.70
N ASP A 16 -22.70 9.81 -9.62
CA ASP A 16 -22.86 9.36 -11.01
C ASP A 16 -22.11 8.05 -11.28
N TYR A 17 -21.19 7.67 -10.39
CA TYR A 17 -20.37 6.46 -10.48
C TYR A 17 -20.53 5.57 -9.24
N PRO A 18 -21.72 4.95 -9.06
CA PRO A 18 -22.03 4.18 -7.85
C PRO A 18 -21.10 2.99 -7.60
N GLN A 19 -20.41 2.51 -8.64
CA GLN A 19 -19.43 1.43 -8.50
C GLN A 19 -18.30 1.81 -7.53
N ALA A 20 -17.88 3.08 -7.50
CA ALA A 20 -16.87 3.55 -6.55
C ALA A 20 -17.33 3.40 -5.10
N LEU A 21 -18.61 3.60 -4.82
CA LEU A 21 -19.20 3.37 -3.49
C LEU A 21 -19.22 1.89 -3.13
N SER A 22 -19.58 1.03 -4.10
CA SER A 22 -19.58 -0.43 -3.88
C SER A 22 -18.18 -0.93 -3.51
N TYR A 23 -17.12 -0.44 -4.16
CA TYR A 23 -15.76 -0.75 -3.79
C TYR A 23 -15.38 -0.21 -2.42
N THR A 24 -15.84 0.99 -2.07
CA THR A 24 -15.63 1.58 -0.74
C THR A 24 -16.25 0.72 0.36
N GLU A 25 -17.50 0.33 0.18
CA GLU A 25 -18.24 -0.51 1.14
C GLU A 25 -17.63 -1.90 1.27
N MET A 26 -17.23 -2.52 0.15
CA MET A 26 -16.55 -3.80 0.16
C MET A 26 -15.24 -3.73 0.96
N GLN A 27 -14.42 -2.72 0.68
CA GLN A 27 -13.14 -2.54 1.36
C GLN A 27 -13.33 -2.29 2.86
N GLN A 28 -14.32 -1.51 3.26
CA GLN A 28 -14.65 -1.31 4.68
C GLN A 28 -15.07 -2.61 5.36
N SER A 29 -15.81 -3.48 4.67
CA SER A 29 -16.32 -4.72 5.24
C SER A 29 -15.23 -5.76 5.52
N ILE A 30 -14.09 -5.65 4.87
CA ILE A 30 -12.93 -6.56 5.04
C ILE A 30 -11.78 -5.90 5.80
N PHE A 31 -12.05 -4.86 6.58
CA PHE A 31 -11.03 -4.20 7.39
C PHE A 31 -10.35 -5.19 8.35
N TRP A 32 -9.03 -5.10 8.45
CA TRP A 32 -8.20 -5.92 9.31
C TRP A 32 -7.03 -5.11 9.85
N THR A 33 -6.37 -5.64 10.88
CA THR A 33 -5.17 -5.05 11.46
C THR A 33 -4.02 -6.05 11.47
N ALA A 34 -2.79 -5.54 11.54
CA ALA A 34 -1.60 -6.38 11.63
C ALA A 34 -1.63 -7.32 12.86
N ASP A 35 -2.32 -6.93 13.92
CA ASP A 35 -2.41 -7.73 15.15
C ASP A 35 -3.29 -8.99 15.01
N GLU A 36 -4.14 -9.04 13.99
CA GLU A 36 -4.97 -10.21 13.68
C GLU A 36 -4.18 -11.32 12.96
N ILE A 37 -2.98 -11.01 12.47
CA ILE A 37 -2.15 -11.96 11.70
C ILE A 37 -1.09 -12.58 12.62
N GLU A 38 -1.16 -13.91 12.76
CA GLU A 38 -0.16 -14.68 13.51
C GLU A 38 1.11 -14.88 12.67
N MET A 39 2.25 -14.36 13.15
CA MET A 39 3.51 -14.36 12.40
C MET A 39 4.58 -15.32 12.96
N ASN A 40 4.34 -16.00 14.08
CA ASN A 40 5.37 -16.84 14.73
C ASN A 40 5.82 -18.00 13.84
N LYS A 41 4.90 -18.59 13.10
CA LYS A 41 5.21 -19.68 12.18
C LYS A 41 6.04 -19.18 11.00
N ASP A 42 5.71 -18.01 10.47
CA ASP A 42 6.43 -17.40 9.35
C ASP A 42 7.86 -17.05 9.75
N ILE A 43 8.07 -16.56 10.96
CA ILE A 43 9.42 -16.29 11.52
C ILE A 43 10.25 -17.58 11.58
N HIS A 44 9.63 -18.67 12.07
CA HIS A 44 10.30 -19.96 12.12
C HIS A 44 10.68 -20.45 10.73
N ASP A 45 9.76 -20.39 9.77
CA ASP A 45 9.94 -20.86 8.41
C ASP A 45 11.02 -20.04 7.67
N LEU A 46 11.05 -18.72 7.84
CA LEU A 46 12.10 -17.85 7.30
C LEU A 46 13.50 -18.21 7.82
N LYS A 47 13.59 -18.59 9.10
CA LYS A 47 14.90 -18.93 9.73
C LYS A 47 15.38 -20.34 9.42
N THR A 48 14.49 -21.27 9.08
CA THR A 48 14.83 -22.71 9.06
C THR A 48 14.52 -23.42 7.75
N LYS A 49 13.63 -22.89 6.91
CA LYS A 49 13.16 -23.60 5.73
C LYS A 49 13.59 -22.99 4.40
N LEU A 50 13.93 -21.70 4.38
CA LEU A 50 14.30 -21.03 3.15
C LEU A 50 15.78 -21.22 2.84
N THR A 51 16.09 -21.41 1.57
CA THR A 51 17.45 -21.27 1.05
C THR A 51 17.89 -19.80 1.11
N GLU A 52 19.19 -19.54 0.98
CA GLU A 52 19.72 -18.17 0.95
C GLU A 52 19.08 -17.32 -0.16
N ALA A 53 18.88 -17.91 -1.35
CA ALA A 53 18.26 -17.21 -2.48
C ALA A 53 16.79 -16.87 -2.23
N GLU A 54 16.03 -17.79 -1.65
CA GLU A 54 14.63 -17.57 -1.28
C GLU A 54 14.52 -16.51 -0.19
N LEU A 55 15.37 -16.57 0.83
CA LEU A 55 15.41 -15.58 1.90
C LEU A 55 15.73 -14.19 1.34
N HIS A 56 16.72 -14.08 0.46
CA HIS A 56 17.07 -12.83 -0.22
C HIS A 56 15.87 -12.28 -1.02
N GLY A 57 15.19 -13.12 -1.78
CA GLY A 57 14.00 -12.72 -2.55
C GLY A 57 12.88 -12.17 -1.66
N VAL A 58 12.51 -12.92 -0.62
CA VAL A 58 11.45 -12.51 0.31
C VAL A 58 11.80 -11.22 1.04
N THR A 59 12.99 -11.11 1.61
CA THR A 59 13.40 -9.91 2.37
C THR A 59 13.54 -8.68 1.47
N THR A 60 13.94 -8.83 0.21
CA THR A 60 13.97 -7.73 -0.76
C THR A 60 12.56 -7.21 -1.05
N VAL A 61 11.59 -8.10 -1.27
CA VAL A 61 10.19 -7.71 -1.49
C VAL A 61 9.62 -6.99 -0.26
N LEU A 62 9.83 -7.52 0.94
CA LEU A 62 9.34 -6.90 2.18
C LEU A 62 9.93 -5.50 2.42
N LYS A 63 11.20 -5.32 2.13
CA LYS A 63 11.88 -4.03 2.19
C LYS A 63 11.22 -2.98 1.28
N LEU A 64 10.95 -3.37 0.03
CA LEU A 64 10.37 -2.48 -0.97
C LEU A 64 8.90 -2.20 -0.71
N PHE A 65 8.12 -3.18 -0.29
CA PHE A 65 6.69 -3.03 -0.04
C PHE A 65 6.40 -1.99 1.04
N THR A 66 7.16 -1.94 2.12
CA THR A 66 6.99 -0.92 3.15
C THR A 66 7.07 0.50 2.56
N LEU A 67 7.98 0.72 1.62
CA LEU A 67 8.12 2.01 0.92
C LEU A 67 7.04 2.22 -0.14
N TYR A 68 6.72 1.19 -0.94
CA TYR A 68 5.69 1.28 -1.98
C TYR A 68 4.31 1.57 -1.42
N GLU A 69 3.94 1.00 -0.27
CA GLU A 69 2.65 1.27 0.37
C GLU A 69 2.49 2.76 0.71
N LEU A 70 3.55 3.40 1.17
CA LEU A 70 3.54 4.85 1.43
C LEU A 70 3.34 5.65 0.14
N HIS A 71 4.04 5.30 -0.94
CA HIS A 71 3.88 5.96 -2.24
C HIS A 71 2.49 5.72 -2.83
N VAL A 72 1.99 4.49 -2.80
CA VAL A 72 0.65 4.16 -3.31
C VAL A 72 -0.43 4.90 -2.51
N GLY A 73 -0.32 4.96 -1.20
CA GLY A 73 -1.25 5.69 -0.35
C GLY A 73 -1.21 7.20 -0.61
N ASN A 74 -0.04 7.81 -0.46
CA ASN A 74 0.10 9.26 -0.51
C ASN A 74 0.02 9.84 -1.93
N GLU A 75 0.74 9.26 -2.90
CA GLU A 75 0.92 9.87 -4.21
C GLU A 75 -0.11 9.40 -5.21
N TYR A 76 -0.51 8.12 -5.17
CA TYR A 76 -1.51 7.61 -6.10
C TYR A 76 -2.93 7.89 -5.61
N TRP A 77 -3.36 7.31 -4.48
CA TRP A 77 -4.75 7.45 -4.02
C TRP A 77 -5.08 8.83 -3.49
N LEU A 78 -4.28 9.35 -2.54
CA LEU A 78 -4.59 10.62 -1.86
C LEU A 78 -4.20 11.86 -2.67
N ASP A 79 -3.35 11.74 -3.66
CA ASP A 79 -2.97 12.86 -4.53
C ASP A 79 -3.50 12.71 -5.95
N TYR A 80 -2.94 11.80 -6.74
CA TYR A 80 -3.27 11.69 -8.17
C TYR A 80 -4.74 11.37 -8.43
N VAL A 81 -5.27 10.29 -7.84
CA VAL A 81 -6.67 9.87 -8.07
C VAL A 81 -7.63 10.93 -7.57
N ARG A 82 -7.43 11.41 -6.35
CA ARG A 82 -8.31 12.40 -5.72
C ARG A 82 -8.34 13.73 -6.47
N LYS A 83 -7.22 14.19 -7.01
CA LYS A 83 -7.13 15.43 -7.78
C LYS A 83 -7.62 15.28 -9.22
N THR A 84 -7.34 14.15 -9.84
CA THR A 84 -7.68 13.89 -11.24
C THR A 84 -9.18 13.63 -11.43
N PHE A 85 -9.80 12.95 -10.46
CA PHE A 85 -11.21 12.56 -10.50
C PHE A 85 -11.99 13.20 -9.35
N PRO A 86 -12.32 14.49 -9.46
CA PRO A 86 -12.90 15.27 -8.37
C PRO A 86 -14.42 15.01 -8.20
N ARG A 87 -14.81 13.74 -8.17
CA ARG A 87 -16.19 13.29 -7.93
C ARG A 87 -16.31 12.80 -6.50
N PRO A 88 -17.38 13.12 -5.77
CA PRO A 88 -17.49 12.78 -4.34
C PRO A 88 -17.34 11.29 -4.05
N GLU A 89 -17.91 10.41 -4.87
CA GLU A 89 -17.82 8.96 -4.74
C GLU A 89 -16.38 8.46 -4.94
N ILE A 90 -15.64 9.03 -5.89
CA ILE A 90 -14.26 8.65 -6.16
C ILE A 90 -13.33 9.19 -5.07
N GLN A 91 -13.58 10.40 -4.58
CA GLN A 91 -12.80 10.95 -3.47
C GLN A 91 -12.98 10.16 -2.17
N ARG A 92 -14.20 9.67 -1.90
CA ARG A 92 -14.45 8.76 -0.78
C ARG A 92 -13.69 7.44 -0.93
N MET A 93 -13.78 6.83 -2.10
CA MET A 93 -13.06 5.59 -2.42
C MET A 93 -11.54 5.79 -2.29
N ALA A 94 -11.00 6.83 -2.90
CA ALA A 94 -9.57 7.12 -2.87
C ALA A 94 -9.06 7.39 -1.44
N SER A 95 -9.84 8.09 -0.63
CA SER A 95 -9.49 8.35 0.77
C SER A 95 -9.43 7.06 1.59
N LEU A 96 -10.38 6.14 1.38
CA LEU A 96 -10.39 4.86 2.07
C LEU A 96 -9.24 3.96 1.61
N PHE A 97 -9.02 3.86 0.30
CA PHE A 97 -7.95 3.02 -0.25
C PHE A 97 -6.56 3.56 0.17
N GLY A 98 -6.37 4.88 0.15
CA GLY A 98 -5.17 5.49 0.70
C GLY A 98 -4.96 5.19 2.18
N MET A 99 -6.04 5.21 2.98
CA MET A 99 -5.98 4.82 4.39
C MET A 99 -5.57 3.35 4.56
N PHE A 100 -6.07 2.44 3.74
CA PHE A 100 -5.66 1.03 3.79
C PHE A 100 -4.17 0.85 3.49
N GLU A 101 -3.64 1.52 2.47
CA GLU A 101 -2.21 1.45 2.17
C GLU A 101 -1.35 1.95 3.34
N LEU A 102 -1.72 3.10 3.91
CA LEU A 102 -0.93 3.76 4.96
C LEU A 102 -1.12 3.15 6.36
N ASN A 103 -2.32 2.64 6.68
CA ASN A 103 -2.68 2.26 8.06
C ASN A 103 -3.05 0.77 8.22
N VAL A 104 -3.11 0.01 7.14
CA VAL A 104 -3.35 -1.43 7.19
C VAL A 104 -2.16 -2.18 6.57
N HIS A 105 -1.85 -1.93 5.30
CA HIS A 105 -0.78 -2.62 4.60
C HIS A 105 0.61 -2.23 5.10
N ALA A 106 0.94 -0.95 5.16
CA ALA A 106 2.25 -0.50 5.64
C ALA A 106 2.55 -0.94 7.08
N PRO A 107 1.63 -0.81 8.06
CA PRO A 107 1.85 -1.36 9.40
C PRO A 107 2.01 -2.88 9.46
N PHE A 108 1.37 -3.62 8.55
CA PHE A 108 1.57 -5.07 8.44
C PHE A 108 3.01 -5.40 8.06
N TYR A 109 3.53 -4.80 7.00
CA TYR A 109 4.91 -5.02 6.58
C TYR A 109 5.92 -4.51 7.60
N ASP A 110 5.65 -3.39 8.24
CA ASP A 110 6.49 -2.85 9.32
C ASP A 110 6.57 -3.83 10.50
N LYS A 111 5.44 -4.35 10.96
CA LYS A 111 5.39 -5.35 12.03
C LYS A 111 6.10 -6.64 11.62
N LEU A 112 5.89 -7.13 10.41
CA LEU A 112 6.57 -8.33 9.92
C LEU A 112 8.09 -8.14 9.89
N ASN A 113 8.58 -7.00 9.41
CA ASN A 113 10.00 -6.67 9.43
C ASN A 113 10.54 -6.56 10.87
N GLU A 114 9.77 -5.99 11.79
CA GLU A 114 10.13 -5.87 13.21
C GLU A 114 10.32 -7.25 13.86
N VAL A 115 9.35 -8.15 13.72
CA VAL A 115 9.41 -9.50 14.32
C VAL A 115 10.50 -10.38 13.71
N MET A 116 10.90 -10.10 12.47
CA MET A 116 12.03 -10.77 11.81
C MET A 116 13.39 -10.16 12.17
N GLY A 117 13.42 -9.05 12.91
CA GLY A 117 14.65 -8.34 13.26
C GLY A 117 15.25 -7.54 12.10
N LEU A 118 14.46 -7.21 11.10
CA LEU A 118 14.87 -6.47 9.90
C LEU A 118 14.56 -4.97 9.93
N LYS A 119 13.91 -4.49 11.00
CA LYS A 119 13.49 -3.09 11.13
C LYS A 119 14.68 -2.20 11.52
N THR A 120 15.58 -1.94 10.57
CA THR A 120 16.72 -1.04 10.73
C THR A 120 16.85 -0.09 9.54
N ASP A 121 17.45 1.07 9.76
CA ASP A 121 17.69 2.04 8.68
C ASP A 121 18.58 1.44 7.59
N GLU A 122 19.58 0.63 7.97
CA GLU A 122 20.45 -0.08 7.05
C GLU A 122 19.68 -1.05 6.15
N PHE A 123 18.75 -1.82 6.72
CA PHE A 123 17.92 -2.73 5.94
C PHE A 123 17.03 -1.97 4.95
N TYR A 124 16.32 -0.95 5.41
CA TYR A 124 15.42 -0.19 4.54
C TYR A 124 16.14 0.62 3.46
N SER A 125 17.34 1.11 3.73
CA SER A 125 18.12 1.88 2.76
C SER A 125 18.92 1.01 1.77
N SER A 126 19.12 -0.28 2.07
CA SER A 126 20.01 -1.17 1.29
C SER A 126 19.54 -1.45 -0.13
N TYR A 127 18.30 -1.08 -0.51
CA TYR A 127 17.89 -1.12 -1.91
C TYR A 127 18.73 -0.20 -2.80
N ALA A 128 19.32 0.86 -2.23
CA ALA A 128 20.15 1.81 -2.95
C ALA A 128 21.48 1.19 -3.41
N ASP A 129 21.91 0.08 -2.82
CA ASP A 129 23.10 -0.66 -3.20
C ASP A 129 22.89 -1.47 -4.51
N ASP A 130 21.65 -1.75 -4.87
CA ASP A 130 21.27 -2.36 -6.12
C ASP A 130 20.77 -1.29 -7.10
N LYS A 131 21.54 -1.09 -8.19
CA LYS A 131 21.21 -0.04 -9.17
C LYS A 131 19.81 -0.19 -9.77
N VAL A 132 19.36 -1.41 -10.02
CA VAL A 132 18.04 -1.64 -10.61
C VAL A 132 16.92 -1.22 -9.65
N LEU A 133 17.08 -1.54 -8.36
CA LEU A 133 16.13 -1.15 -7.34
C LEU A 133 16.18 0.36 -7.08
N ALA A 134 17.37 0.93 -6.98
CA ALA A 134 17.55 2.38 -6.80
C ALA A 134 16.90 3.19 -7.94
N ASP A 135 17.11 2.79 -9.19
CA ASP A 135 16.53 3.46 -10.36
C ASP A 135 14.99 3.39 -10.37
N ARG A 136 14.39 2.33 -9.81
CA ARG A 136 12.93 2.18 -9.71
C ARG A 136 12.30 2.95 -8.55
N MET A 137 13.07 3.21 -7.51
CA MET A 137 12.62 3.96 -6.33
C MET A 137 12.85 5.46 -6.46
N ALA A 138 13.61 5.88 -7.45
CA ALA A 138 13.80 7.29 -7.77
C ALA A 138 12.58 7.86 -8.49
#